data_1851f346edd965d053561a753b0a4d12
#
_entry.id   1851f346edd965d053561a753b0a4d12
#
_cell.length_a   1.000
_cell.length_b   1.000
_cell.length_c   1.000
_cell.angle_alpha   90.00
_cell.angle_beta   90.00
_cell.angle_gamma   90.00
#
_symmetry.space_group_name_H-M   'P 1'
#
loop_
_entity.id
_entity.type
_entity.pdbx_description
1 polymer ?
#
loop_
_entity_poly.entity_id
_entity_poly.type
_entity_poly.pdbx_seq_one_letter_code
_entity_poly.pdbx_strand_id
1 'polypeptide(L)'
;IFSPITSNYKIQGYVIIAKPVSLLNEQGNGYLTIMYITMVLLLLLSLIILLFFTEMFYIPLRKVIYATEQYASGNMHYEFTVESSDEMGYLAGTLNYMASEIARSEDNQKKFVANVSHDFRSPLTSIKGYLEAMLDGTIPPEMHEKYLHIVLNETERLTKLTNSLLQLNNLNTKGMV
;
A
#
# COMPACT_ATOMS: atom_id res chain seq x y z
N ILE A 1 17.98 70.30 6.63
CA ILE A 1 16.70 71.00 6.90
C ILE A 1 17.04 72.47 7.15
N PHE A 2 16.36 73.36 6.45
CA PHE A 2 16.47 74.80 6.62
C PHE A 2 15.18 75.29 7.30
N SER A 3 15.33 75.95 8.44
CA SER A 3 14.21 76.57 9.13
C SER A 3 14.49 78.06 9.32
N PRO A 4 13.64 78.94 8.78
CA PRO A 4 13.89 80.41 8.91
C PRO A 4 13.55 80.84 10.35
N ILE A 5 14.36 81.67 10.97
CA ILE A 5 14.10 82.40 12.20
C ILE A 5 13.45 83.70 11.84
N THR A 6 12.18 83.89 12.18
CA THR A 6 11.41 85.13 11.92
C THR A 6 11.16 85.89 13.19
N SER A 7 11.40 87.25 13.14
CA SER A 7 10.94 88.18 14.19
C SER A 7 10.39 89.39 13.50
N ASN A 8 9.24 89.91 13.96
CA ASN A 8 8.51 91.05 13.43
C ASN A 8 8.27 90.96 11.89
N TYR A 9 7.83 89.76 11.43
CA TYR A 9 7.61 89.48 9.98
C TYR A 9 8.81 89.59 9.08
N LYS A 10 10.05 89.68 9.65
CA LYS A 10 11.31 89.67 8.86
C LYS A 10 12.13 88.46 9.21
N ILE A 11 12.71 87.80 8.20
CA ILE A 11 13.63 86.69 8.38
C ILE A 11 14.93 87.28 8.94
N GLN A 12 15.30 86.88 10.16
CA GLN A 12 16.57 87.30 10.80
C GLN A 12 17.71 86.30 10.58
N GLY A 13 17.42 85.08 10.17
CA GLY A 13 18.45 84.09 9.93
C GLY A 13 17.85 82.72 9.58
N TYR A 14 18.69 81.74 9.34
CA TYR A 14 18.34 80.37 9.04
C TYR A 14 19.05 79.44 10.02
N VAL A 15 18.35 78.45 10.59
CA VAL A 15 18.94 77.34 11.28
C VAL A 15 19.18 76.23 10.23
N ILE A 16 20.41 75.83 10.04
CA ILE A 16 20.80 74.76 9.15
C ILE A 16 21.16 73.55 10.02
N ILE A 17 20.37 72.49 9.92
CA ILE A 17 20.70 71.19 10.56
C ILE A 17 21.31 70.34 9.44
N ALA A 18 22.64 70.14 9.50
CA ALA A 18 23.36 69.24 8.60
C ALA A 18 23.73 67.96 9.36
N LYS A 19 23.29 66.85 8.86
CA LYS A 19 23.74 65.51 9.34
C LYS A 19 24.77 64.98 8.36
N PRO A 20 25.98 64.57 8.83
CA PRO A 20 26.99 64.02 7.92
C PRO A 20 26.50 62.71 7.27
N VAL A 21 26.69 62.59 5.96
CA VAL A 21 26.28 61.43 5.15
C VAL A 21 26.96 60.13 5.60
N SER A 22 28.16 60.25 6.19
CA SER A 22 28.91 59.13 6.78
C SER A 22 28.11 58.38 7.85
N LEU A 23 27.37 59.11 8.70
CA LEU A 23 26.54 58.51 9.75
C LEU A 23 25.36 57.73 9.17
N LEU A 24 24.81 58.13 8.03
CA LEU A 24 23.75 57.44 7.34
C LEU A 24 24.26 56.15 6.68
N ASN A 25 25.45 56.17 6.09
CA ASN A 25 26.11 55.02 5.49
C ASN A 25 26.52 53.98 6.54
N GLU A 26 27.01 54.42 7.68
CA GLU A 26 27.41 53.50 8.78
C GLU A 26 26.19 52.77 9.37
N GLN A 27 25.08 53.44 9.58
CA GLN A 27 23.82 52.84 9.97
C GLN A 27 23.28 51.90 8.87
N GLY A 28 23.36 52.27 7.59
CA GLY A 28 22.91 51.44 6.47
C GLY A 28 23.69 50.11 6.37
N ASN A 29 25.00 50.17 6.52
CA ASN A 29 25.84 48.94 6.49
C ASN A 29 25.52 47.99 7.63
N GLY A 30 25.16 48.47 8.83
CA GLY A 30 24.73 47.63 9.95
C GLY A 30 23.42 46.87 9.61
N TYR A 31 22.45 47.52 9.03
CA TYR A 31 21.20 46.87 8.59
C TYR A 31 21.42 45.84 7.49
N LEU A 32 22.28 46.12 6.51
CA LEU A 32 22.64 45.18 5.44
C LEU A 32 23.33 43.93 6.02
N THR A 33 24.23 44.07 6.96
CA THR A 33 24.91 42.96 7.64
C THR A 33 23.91 42.05 8.38
N ILE A 34 22.98 42.64 9.15
CA ILE A 34 21.91 41.91 9.82
C ILE A 34 21.03 41.15 8.80
N MET A 35 20.68 41.82 7.70
CA MET A 35 19.88 41.23 6.63
C MET A 35 20.58 39.99 6.00
N TYR A 36 21.89 40.10 5.71
CA TYR A 36 22.65 38.95 5.18
C TYR A 36 22.76 37.81 6.18
N ILE A 37 23.00 38.08 7.46
CA ILE A 37 23.07 37.03 8.52
C ILE A 37 21.70 36.35 8.64
N THR A 38 20.62 37.10 8.69
CA THR A 38 19.27 36.51 8.79
C THR A 38 18.92 35.68 7.56
N MET A 39 19.29 36.14 6.35
CA MET A 39 19.12 35.39 5.11
C MET A 39 19.87 34.04 5.15
N VAL A 40 21.12 34.05 5.56
CA VAL A 40 21.96 32.81 5.69
C VAL A 40 21.36 31.87 6.74
N LEU A 41 20.92 32.37 7.89
CA LEU A 41 20.29 31.55 8.92
C LEU A 41 19.00 30.90 8.44
N LEU A 42 18.15 31.64 7.73
CA LEU A 42 16.90 31.10 7.15
C LEU A 42 17.20 30.04 6.08
N LEU A 43 18.24 30.23 5.27
CA LEU A 43 18.67 29.25 4.28
C LEU A 43 19.16 27.96 4.94
N LEU A 44 19.99 28.06 5.98
CA LEU A 44 20.43 26.88 6.75
C LEU A 44 19.27 26.17 7.42
N LEU A 45 18.34 26.93 8.01
CA LEU A 45 17.14 26.35 8.64
C LEU A 45 16.29 25.61 7.62
N SER A 46 16.07 26.20 6.43
CA SER A 46 15.30 25.55 5.37
C SER A 46 15.95 24.27 4.87
N LEU A 47 17.32 24.25 4.80
CA LEU A 47 18.05 23.04 4.42
C LEU A 47 17.88 21.92 5.46
N ILE A 48 17.95 22.25 6.74
CA ILE A 48 17.73 21.28 7.85
C ILE A 48 16.32 20.70 7.77
N ILE A 49 15.30 21.55 7.58
CA ILE A 49 13.91 21.10 7.43
C ILE A 49 13.75 20.19 6.22
N LEU A 50 14.38 20.51 5.09
CA LEU A 50 14.34 19.71 3.88
C LEU A 50 14.93 18.31 4.10
N LEU A 51 16.11 18.24 4.75
CA LEU A 51 16.75 16.95 5.06
C LEU A 51 15.88 16.11 6.01
N PHE A 52 15.36 16.74 7.07
CA PHE A 52 14.45 16.08 8.01
C PHE A 52 13.19 15.55 7.33
N PHE A 53 12.58 16.35 6.46
CA PHE A 53 11.39 15.93 5.71
C PHE A 53 11.70 14.75 4.76
N THR A 54 12.88 14.77 4.14
CA THR A 54 13.30 13.69 3.24
C THR A 54 13.45 12.36 3.99
N GLU A 55 14.08 12.37 5.15
CA GLU A 55 14.28 11.15 5.95
C GLU A 55 12.99 10.65 6.59
N MET A 56 12.17 11.56 7.12
CA MET A 56 10.99 11.20 7.89
C MET A 56 9.78 10.83 7.01
N PHE A 57 9.63 11.47 5.84
CA PHE A 57 8.46 11.27 4.99
C PHE A 57 8.78 10.66 3.63
N TYR A 58 9.75 11.23 2.91
CA TYR A 58 9.98 10.84 1.53
C TYR A 58 10.51 9.41 1.39
N ILE A 59 11.50 9.03 2.19
CA ILE A 59 12.10 7.68 2.14
C ILE A 59 11.09 6.61 2.55
N PRO A 60 10.37 6.71 3.68
CA PRO A 60 9.33 5.74 4.07
C PRO A 60 8.21 5.63 3.03
N LEU A 61 7.73 6.75 2.52
CA LEU A 61 6.67 6.77 1.50
C LEU A 61 7.10 6.03 0.23
N ARG A 62 8.34 6.21 -0.21
CA ARG A 62 8.88 5.50 -1.38
C ARG A 62 8.97 3.99 -1.15
N LYS A 63 9.30 3.55 0.07
CA LYS A 63 9.26 2.12 0.44
C LYS A 63 7.85 1.55 0.35
N VAL A 64 6.85 2.28 0.83
CA VAL A 64 5.43 1.90 0.74
C VAL A 64 4.99 1.77 -0.72
N ILE A 65 5.32 2.77 -1.57
CA ILE A 65 4.99 2.72 -3.00
C ILE A 65 5.62 1.49 -3.65
N TYR A 66 6.90 1.24 -3.42
CA TYR A 66 7.58 0.08 -3.99
C TYR A 66 6.95 -1.25 -3.53
N ALA A 67 6.59 -1.37 -2.25
CA ALA A 67 5.91 -2.55 -1.74
C ALA A 67 4.54 -2.77 -2.41
N THR A 68 3.76 -1.70 -2.60
CA THR A 68 2.47 -1.79 -3.31
C THR A 68 2.64 -2.19 -4.78
N GLU A 69 3.71 -1.78 -5.45
CA GLU A 69 4.06 -2.24 -6.81
C GLU A 69 4.39 -3.74 -6.82
N GLN A 70 5.13 -4.24 -5.82
CA GLN A 70 5.39 -5.68 -5.66
C GLN A 70 4.07 -6.45 -5.47
N TYR A 71 3.17 -5.98 -4.62
CA TYR A 71 1.87 -6.60 -4.40
C TYR A 71 1.01 -6.59 -5.67
N ALA A 72 0.97 -5.48 -6.40
CA ALA A 72 0.26 -5.37 -7.67
C ALA A 72 0.82 -6.31 -8.76
N SER A 73 2.11 -6.65 -8.70
CA SER A 73 2.74 -7.64 -9.60
C SER A 73 2.51 -9.10 -9.19
N GLY A 74 1.78 -9.34 -8.08
CA GLY A 74 1.50 -10.67 -7.55
C GLY A 74 2.51 -11.19 -6.52
N ASN A 75 3.53 -10.42 -6.17
CA ASN A 75 4.52 -10.80 -5.16
C ASN A 75 4.01 -10.47 -3.75
N MET A 76 3.00 -11.23 -3.28
CA MET A 76 2.36 -11.02 -1.96
C MET A 76 3.26 -11.42 -0.78
N HIS A 77 4.35 -12.15 -1.02
CA HIS A 77 5.32 -12.53 0.02
C HIS A 77 6.44 -11.49 0.22
N TYR A 78 6.39 -10.37 -0.51
CA TYR A 78 7.34 -9.28 -0.28
C TYR A 78 7.03 -8.60 1.05
N GLU A 79 7.99 -8.64 1.98
CA GLU A 79 7.91 -7.94 3.25
C GLU A 79 8.84 -6.73 3.22
N PHE A 80 8.36 -5.60 3.72
CA PHE A 80 9.16 -4.39 3.88
C PHE A 80 9.00 -3.83 5.28
N THR A 81 10.05 -3.16 5.75
CA THR A 81 10.05 -2.52 7.06
C THR A 81 10.26 -1.02 6.94
N VAL A 82 9.49 -0.28 7.70
CA VAL A 82 9.69 1.15 7.95
C VAL A 82 10.04 1.28 9.42
N GLU A 83 11.26 1.72 9.68
CA GLU A 83 11.75 1.96 11.05
C GLU A 83 11.18 3.29 11.57
N SER A 84 9.88 3.30 11.81
CA SER A 84 9.17 4.43 12.40
C SER A 84 8.08 3.90 13.32
N SER A 85 7.91 4.54 14.46
CA SER A 85 6.83 4.26 15.42
C SER A 85 5.60 5.17 15.22
N ASP A 86 5.56 5.91 14.13
CA ASP A 86 4.49 6.84 13.75
C ASP A 86 3.47 6.19 12.79
N GLU A 87 2.66 7.02 12.13
CA GLU A 87 1.64 6.62 11.15
C GLU A 87 2.23 5.86 9.95
N MET A 88 3.50 6.15 9.59
CA MET A 88 4.18 5.45 8.49
C MET A 88 4.54 4.01 8.86
N GLY A 89 4.98 3.78 10.10
CA GLY A 89 5.21 2.43 10.63
C GLY A 89 3.91 1.64 10.75
N TYR A 90 2.82 2.27 11.22
CA TYR A 90 1.50 1.66 11.27
C TYR A 90 0.98 1.29 9.86
N LEU A 91 1.13 2.19 8.89
CA LEU A 91 0.76 1.94 7.50
C LEU A 91 1.53 0.75 6.89
N ALA A 92 2.85 0.69 7.11
CA ALA A 92 3.69 -0.42 6.66
C ALA A 92 3.23 -1.76 7.25
N GLY A 93 2.98 -1.80 8.57
CA GLY A 93 2.46 -2.99 9.25
C GLY A 93 1.10 -3.44 8.71
N THR A 94 0.18 -2.50 8.48
CA THR A 94 -1.15 -2.80 7.93
C THR A 94 -1.07 -3.35 6.50
N LEU A 95 -0.19 -2.79 5.66
CA LEU A 95 0.03 -3.28 4.29
C LEU A 95 0.64 -4.69 4.27
N ASN A 96 1.65 -4.96 5.09
CA ASN A 96 2.22 -6.31 5.23
C ASN A 96 1.17 -7.32 5.70
N TYR A 97 0.35 -6.94 6.70
CA TYR A 97 -0.75 -7.78 7.16
C TYR A 97 -1.75 -8.08 6.05
N MET A 98 -2.18 -7.05 5.30
CA MET A 98 -3.08 -7.22 4.16
C MET A 98 -2.49 -8.16 3.09
N ALA A 99 -1.21 -7.97 2.74
CA ALA A 99 -0.53 -8.83 1.76
C ALA A 99 -0.46 -10.29 2.24
N SER A 100 -0.15 -10.51 3.52
CA SER A 100 -0.10 -11.86 4.10
C SER A 100 -1.47 -12.55 4.10
N GLU A 101 -2.57 -11.81 4.38
CA GLU A 101 -3.93 -12.37 4.32
C GLU A 101 -4.34 -12.71 2.87
N ILE A 102 -3.95 -11.89 1.89
CA ILE A 102 -4.19 -12.20 0.46
C ILE A 102 -3.41 -13.46 0.07
N ALA A 103 -2.11 -13.54 0.37
CA ALA A 103 -1.29 -14.72 0.10
C ALA A 103 -1.88 -16.00 0.70
N ARG A 104 -2.31 -15.92 1.97
CA ARG A 104 -2.97 -17.03 2.66
C ARG A 104 -4.30 -17.44 2.00
N SER A 105 -5.07 -16.46 1.55
CA SER A 105 -6.33 -16.71 0.82
C SER A 105 -6.07 -17.43 -0.50
N GLU A 106 -5.06 -17.00 -1.28
CA GLU A 106 -4.65 -17.66 -2.53
C GLU A 106 -4.19 -19.10 -2.31
N ASP A 107 -3.38 -19.35 -1.28
CA ASP A 107 -2.91 -20.69 -0.95
C ASP A 107 -4.06 -21.61 -0.52
N ASN A 108 -5.00 -21.10 0.26
CA ASN A 108 -6.21 -21.83 0.64
C ASN A 108 -7.06 -22.16 -0.60
N GLN A 109 -7.21 -21.21 -1.52
CA GLN A 109 -7.93 -21.43 -2.77
C GLN A 109 -7.25 -22.50 -3.64
N LYS A 110 -5.91 -22.46 -3.79
CA LYS A 110 -5.16 -23.50 -4.51
C LYS A 110 -5.33 -24.89 -3.90
N LYS A 111 -5.22 -24.99 -2.56
CA LYS A 111 -5.46 -26.24 -1.82
C LYS A 111 -6.88 -26.74 -2.00
N PHE A 112 -7.87 -25.84 -1.93
CA PHE A 112 -9.26 -26.19 -2.15
C PHE A 112 -9.48 -26.77 -3.54
N VAL A 113 -9.01 -26.11 -4.61
CA VAL A 113 -9.12 -26.61 -5.98
C VAL A 113 -8.43 -27.96 -6.16
N ALA A 114 -7.24 -28.14 -5.56
CA ALA A 114 -6.51 -29.40 -5.63
C ALA A 114 -7.29 -30.54 -4.94
N ASN A 115 -7.84 -30.31 -3.75
CA ASN A 115 -8.62 -31.30 -3.00
C ASN A 115 -9.91 -31.67 -3.75
N VAL A 116 -10.65 -30.67 -4.24
CA VAL A 116 -11.85 -30.92 -5.05
C VAL A 116 -11.51 -31.74 -6.29
N SER A 117 -10.43 -31.41 -6.99
CA SER A 117 -9.98 -32.14 -8.18
C SER A 117 -9.65 -33.61 -7.87
N HIS A 118 -9.01 -33.85 -6.72
CA HIS A 118 -8.72 -35.21 -6.25
C HIS A 118 -9.99 -36.01 -5.93
N ASP A 119 -10.93 -35.37 -5.20
CA ASP A 119 -12.18 -36.00 -4.75
C ASP A 119 -13.13 -36.31 -5.92
N PHE A 120 -13.05 -35.58 -7.04
CA PHE A 120 -13.74 -35.92 -8.28
C PHE A 120 -13.02 -37.00 -9.08
N ARG A 121 -11.68 -36.97 -9.16
CA ARG A 121 -10.90 -37.90 -9.99
C ARG A 121 -11.08 -39.34 -9.57
N SER A 122 -11.09 -39.61 -8.27
CA SER A 122 -11.19 -40.98 -7.73
C SER A 122 -12.47 -41.70 -8.17
N PRO A 123 -13.69 -41.19 -7.91
CA PRO A 123 -14.92 -41.85 -8.34
C PRO A 123 -15.07 -41.90 -9.87
N LEU A 124 -14.64 -40.87 -10.61
CA LEU A 124 -14.66 -40.89 -12.08
C LEU A 124 -13.76 -41.98 -12.66
N THR A 125 -12.57 -42.19 -12.07
CA THR A 125 -11.68 -43.28 -12.50
C THR A 125 -12.30 -44.65 -12.24
N SER A 126 -12.96 -44.83 -11.09
CA SER A 126 -13.66 -46.06 -10.76
C SER A 126 -14.84 -46.33 -11.72
N ILE A 127 -15.69 -45.34 -11.95
CA ILE A 127 -16.81 -45.40 -12.91
C ILE A 127 -16.28 -45.79 -14.29
N LYS A 128 -15.29 -45.07 -14.80
CA LYS A 128 -14.71 -45.33 -16.11
C LYS A 128 -14.13 -46.76 -16.19
N GLY A 129 -13.32 -47.16 -15.19
CA GLY A 129 -12.68 -48.47 -15.18
C GLY A 129 -13.66 -49.63 -15.18
N TYR A 130 -14.74 -49.55 -14.39
CA TYR A 130 -15.78 -50.61 -14.39
C TYR A 130 -16.57 -50.62 -15.68
N LEU A 131 -16.90 -49.48 -16.26
CA LEU A 131 -17.60 -49.45 -17.55
C LEU A 131 -16.73 -49.98 -18.68
N GLU A 132 -15.44 -49.66 -18.75
CA GLU A 132 -14.49 -50.19 -19.70
C GLU A 132 -14.35 -51.72 -19.55
N ALA A 133 -14.20 -52.21 -18.31
CA ALA A 133 -14.07 -53.66 -18.03
C ALA A 133 -15.34 -54.45 -18.34
N MET A 134 -16.54 -53.86 -18.30
CA MET A 134 -17.78 -54.46 -18.77
C MET A 134 -17.86 -54.47 -20.31
N LEU A 135 -17.38 -53.40 -20.98
CA LEU A 135 -17.42 -53.31 -22.42
C LEU A 135 -16.40 -54.22 -23.12
N ASP A 136 -15.24 -54.43 -22.56
CA ASP A 136 -14.18 -55.30 -23.12
C ASP A 136 -14.33 -56.76 -22.75
N GLY A 137 -15.36 -57.10 -21.91
CA GLY A 137 -15.67 -58.47 -21.51
C GLY A 137 -14.77 -58.99 -20.36
N THR A 138 -13.94 -58.15 -19.75
CA THR A 138 -13.15 -58.51 -18.54
C THR A 138 -14.08 -58.84 -17.37
N ILE A 139 -15.21 -58.14 -17.27
CA ILE A 139 -16.27 -58.46 -16.29
C ILE A 139 -17.36 -59.24 -17.06
N PRO A 140 -17.60 -60.51 -16.69
CA PRO A 140 -18.61 -61.34 -17.36
C PRO A 140 -20.05 -60.80 -17.09
N PRO A 141 -20.99 -61.03 -18.02
CA PRO A 141 -22.35 -60.51 -17.94
C PRO A 141 -23.08 -60.79 -16.65
N GLU A 142 -22.82 -61.97 -16.04
CA GLU A 142 -23.46 -62.40 -14.79
C GLU A 142 -23.07 -61.50 -13.59
N MET A 143 -21.98 -60.75 -13.73
CA MET A 143 -21.50 -59.82 -12.69
C MET A 143 -21.83 -58.37 -12.98
N HIS A 144 -22.38 -58.01 -14.15
CA HIS A 144 -22.66 -56.65 -14.52
C HIS A 144 -23.54 -55.92 -13.51
N GLU A 145 -24.61 -56.56 -12.99
CA GLU A 145 -25.49 -55.96 -12.01
C GLU A 145 -24.74 -55.46 -10.78
N LYS A 146 -23.84 -56.28 -10.24
CA LYS A 146 -23.01 -55.93 -9.08
C LYS A 146 -22.14 -54.69 -9.35
N TYR A 147 -21.46 -54.61 -10.49
CA TYR A 147 -20.56 -53.50 -10.83
C TYR A 147 -21.33 -52.26 -11.22
N LEU A 148 -22.52 -52.39 -11.85
CA LEU A 148 -23.42 -51.28 -12.10
C LEU A 148 -23.89 -50.62 -10.80
N HIS A 149 -24.17 -51.40 -9.74
CA HIS A 149 -24.45 -50.84 -8.42
C HIS A 149 -23.27 -50.03 -7.84
N ILE A 150 -22.02 -50.45 -8.08
CA ILE A 150 -20.86 -49.66 -7.67
C ILE A 150 -20.79 -48.34 -8.45
N VAL A 151 -20.98 -48.39 -9.77
CA VAL A 151 -20.99 -47.20 -10.62
C VAL A 151 -22.09 -46.23 -10.19
N LEU A 152 -23.28 -46.74 -9.85
CA LEU A 152 -24.40 -45.93 -9.36
C LEU A 152 -24.05 -45.24 -8.04
N ASN A 153 -23.47 -45.97 -7.08
CA ASN A 153 -23.05 -45.42 -5.80
C ASN A 153 -22.00 -44.33 -5.93
N GLU A 154 -21.00 -44.50 -6.86
CA GLU A 154 -20.00 -43.45 -7.13
C GLU A 154 -20.64 -42.24 -7.80
N THR A 155 -21.66 -42.42 -8.63
CA THR A 155 -22.39 -41.31 -9.28
C THR A 155 -23.21 -40.54 -8.22
N GLU A 156 -23.86 -41.21 -7.29
CA GLU A 156 -24.54 -40.56 -6.15
C GLU A 156 -23.57 -39.78 -5.27
N ARG A 157 -22.40 -40.33 -5.03
CA ARG A 157 -21.32 -39.64 -4.28
C ARG A 157 -20.89 -38.36 -4.95
N LEU A 158 -20.69 -38.36 -6.29
CA LEU A 158 -20.39 -37.18 -7.07
C LEU A 158 -21.51 -36.13 -6.99
N THR A 159 -22.76 -36.58 -7.05
CA THR A 159 -23.93 -35.69 -6.91
C THR A 159 -23.95 -34.98 -5.56
N LYS A 160 -23.69 -35.74 -4.47
CA LYS A 160 -23.58 -35.15 -3.12
C LYS A 160 -22.44 -34.15 -3.00
N LEU A 161 -21.27 -34.48 -3.56
CA LEU A 161 -20.11 -33.59 -3.56
C LEU A 161 -20.42 -32.28 -4.29
N THR A 162 -21.05 -32.36 -5.46
CA THR A 162 -21.45 -31.19 -6.25
C THR A 162 -22.44 -30.30 -5.49
N ASN A 163 -23.44 -30.89 -4.83
CA ASN A 163 -24.42 -30.15 -4.03
C ASN A 163 -23.75 -29.46 -2.83
N SER A 164 -22.81 -30.13 -2.18
CA SER A 164 -22.05 -29.53 -1.06
C SER A 164 -21.22 -28.32 -1.52
N LEU A 165 -20.58 -28.40 -2.70
CA LEU A 165 -19.83 -27.29 -3.27
C LEU A 165 -20.73 -26.10 -3.62
N LEU A 166 -21.91 -26.36 -4.19
CA LEU A 166 -22.91 -25.31 -4.48
C LEU A 166 -23.41 -24.62 -3.20
N GLN A 167 -23.63 -25.39 -2.13
CA GLN A 167 -24.01 -24.82 -0.83
C GLN A 167 -22.91 -23.93 -0.25
N LEU A 168 -21.65 -24.36 -0.31
CA LEU A 168 -20.51 -23.55 0.13
C LEU A 168 -20.40 -22.24 -0.66
N ASN A 169 -20.58 -22.29 -1.97
CA ASN A 169 -20.57 -21.08 -2.82
C ASN A 169 -21.69 -20.11 -2.44
N ASN A 170 -22.88 -20.61 -2.17
CA ASN A 170 -24.03 -19.80 -1.76
C ASN A 170 -23.87 -19.16 -0.38
N LEU A 171 -23.13 -19.79 0.54
CA LEU A 171 -22.81 -19.23 1.85
C LEU A 171 -21.79 -18.07 1.73
N ASN A 172 -20.79 -18.22 0.88
CA ASN A 172 -19.80 -17.16 0.62
C ASN A 172 -20.43 -15.92 0.00
N THR A 173 -21.42 -16.07 -0.88
CA THR A 173 -22.14 -14.93 -1.49
C THR A 173 -23.10 -14.24 -0.53
N LYS A 174 -23.63 -14.91 0.48
CA LYS A 174 -24.52 -14.31 1.49
C LYS A 174 -23.79 -13.67 2.68
N GLY A 175 -22.52 -13.94 2.86
CA GLY A 175 -21.68 -13.37 3.93
C GLY A 175 -21.03 -12.02 3.57
N MET A 176 -21.30 -11.48 2.38
CA MET A 176 -20.77 -10.19 1.89
C MET A 176 -21.81 -9.05 1.92
N VAL A 177 -22.80 -9.12 2.81
CA VAL A 177 -23.76 -8.00 3.05
C VAL A 177 -23.57 -7.46 4.44
#